data_7c7b2e866385c7f5a4cd62649c493b59
#
_entry.id   7c7b2e866385c7f5a4cd62649c493b59
#
_cell.length_a   1.000
_cell.length_b   1.000
_cell.length_c   1.000
_cell.angle_alpha   90.00
_cell.angle_beta   90.00
_cell.angle_gamma   90.00
#
_symmetry.space_group_name_H-M   'P 1'
#
loop_
_entity.id
_entity.type
_entity.pdbx_description
1 polymer ?
#
loop_
_entity_poly.entity_id
_entity_poly.type
_entity_poly.pdbx_seq_one_letter_code
_entity_poly.pdbx_strand_id
1 'polypeptide(L)'
;MSLALRPLSNDEFDAWFARLRDGYAEDMATDAGIEPERAVAMAAEQMDGLFPGRAPSPEQLVYVLEADGERVGDLWLCDRKDGFQPALFIYFVGIDAEHRGKGDGKAAMELVESEARRLGVDRIALNVFGRNEVARNLYRSVGYEENAVSMSKRL
;
A
#
# COMPACT_ATOMS: atom_id res chain seq x y z
N MET A 1 -17.00 -6.44 14.09
CA MET A 1 -15.95 -7.25 13.45
C MET A 1 -14.63 -6.54 13.62
N SER A 2 -13.65 -7.20 14.14
CA SER A 2 -12.32 -6.64 14.29
C SER A 2 -11.44 -7.05 13.10
N LEU A 3 -10.73 -6.08 12.55
CA LEU A 3 -9.73 -6.30 11.52
C LEU A 3 -8.42 -6.73 12.17
N ALA A 4 -7.72 -7.69 11.58
CA ALA A 4 -6.44 -8.18 12.06
C ALA A 4 -5.43 -8.30 10.92
N LEU A 5 -4.14 -8.22 11.27
CA LEU A 5 -3.03 -8.48 10.35
C LEU A 5 -2.57 -9.93 10.48
N ARG A 6 -2.36 -10.56 9.34
CA ARG A 6 -1.70 -11.85 9.24
C ARG A 6 -0.56 -11.74 8.23
N PRO A 7 0.67 -12.13 8.58
CA PRO A 7 1.77 -12.15 7.60
C PRO A 7 1.41 -13.00 6.38
N LEU A 8 1.77 -12.51 5.20
CA LEU A 8 1.61 -13.27 3.96
C LEU A 8 2.54 -14.48 3.98
N SER A 9 2.00 -15.68 3.68
CA SER A 9 2.82 -16.87 3.53
C SER A 9 3.52 -16.91 2.17
N ASN A 10 4.60 -17.68 2.07
CA ASN A 10 5.32 -17.84 0.81
C ASN A 10 4.44 -18.49 -0.28
N ASP A 11 3.54 -19.36 0.08
CA ASP A 11 2.60 -20.00 -0.86
C ASP A 11 1.59 -19.01 -1.45
N GLU A 12 1.30 -17.93 -0.75
CA GLU A 12 0.37 -16.88 -1.20
C GLU A 12 1.05 -15.81 -2.04
N PHE A 13 2.39 -15.78 -2.09
CA PHE A 13 3.14 -14.67 -2.67
C PHE A 13 2.83 -14.42 -4.14
N ASP A 14 2.86 -15.45 -4.97
CA ASP A 14 2.69 -15.27 -6.42
C ASP A 14 1.32 -14.68 -6.78
N ALA A 15 0.26 -15.14 -6.15
CA ALA A 15 -1.09 -14.62 -6.35
C ALA A 15 -1.22 -13.17 -5.84
N TRP A 16 -0.65 -12.88 -4.67
CA TRP A 16 -0.59 -11.53 -4.12
C TRP A 16 0.19 -10.59 -5.04
N PHE A 17 1.37 -10.99 -5.49
CA PHE A 17 2.24 -10.20 -6.36
C PHE A 17 1.54 -9.83 -7.67
N ALA A 18 0.90 -10.80 -8.32
CA ALA A 18 0.15 -10.56 -9.56
C ALA A 18 -1.00 -9.58 -9.33
N ARG A 19 -1.76 -9.75 -8.26
CA ARG A 19 -2.88 -8.88 -7.92
C ARG A 19 -2.45 -7.43 -7.67
N LEU A 20 -1.38 -7.24 -6.90
CA LEU A 20 -0.87 -5.91 -6.58
C LEU A 20 -0.23 -5.24 -7.80
N ARG A 21 0.53 -5.99 -8.58
CA ARG A 21 1.13 -5.50 -9.83
C ARG A 21 0.05 -4.99 -10.80
N ASP A 22 -0.99 -5.79 -11.02
CA ASP A 22 -2.06 -5.45 -11.96
C ASP A 22 -2.87 -4.25 -11.45
N GLY A 23 -3.16 -4.19 -10.17
CA GLY A 23 -3.84 -3.04 -9.55
C GLY A 23 -3.01 -1.77 -9.64
N TYR A 24 -1.71 -1.84 -9.41
CA TYR A 24 -0.80 -0.70 -9.54
C TYR A 24 -0.74 -0.18 -10.98
N ALA A 25 -0.69 -1.07 -11.97
CA ALA A 25 -0.75 -0.70 -13.37
C ALA A 25 -2.06 0.03 -13.72
N GLU A 26 -3.18 -0.47 -13.21
CA GLU A 26 -4.48 0.15 -13.39
C GLU A 26 -4.53 1.56 -12.76
N ASP A 27 -4.03 1.73 -11.55
CA ASP A 27 -3.96 3.03 -10.88
C ASP A 27 -3.09 4.03 -11.65
N MET A 28 -1.94 3.60 -12.16
CA MET A 28 -1.08 4.44 -12.99
C MET A 28 -1.79 4.89 -14.26
N ALA A 29 -2.54 4.02 -14.91
CA ALA A 29 -3.28 4.36 -16.12
C ALA A 29 -4.44 5.32 -15.81
N THR A 30 -5.19 5.06 -14.74
CA THR A 30 -6.38 5.83 -14.36
C THR A 30 -6.02 7.16 -13.70
N ASP A 31 -5.16 7.14 -12.69
CA ASP A 31 -4.89 8.31 -11.85
C ASP A 31 -3.72 9.16 -12.33
N ALA A 32 -2.72 8.55 -12.94
CA ALA A 32 -1.56 9.26 -13.47
C ALA A 32 -1.62 9.49 -14.99
N GLY A 33 -2.61 8.94 -15.68
CA GLY A 33 -2.79 9.11 -17.13
C GLY A 33 -1.70 8.47 -17.97
N ILE A 34 -1.05 7.41 -17.46
CA ILE A 34 -0.01 6.67 -18.19
C ILE A 34 -0.72 5.72 -19.17
N GLU A 35 -0.16 5.60 -20.37
CA GLU A 35 -0.67 4.68 -21.39
C GLU A 35 -0.71 3.25 -20.81
N PRO A 36 -1.83 2.47 -20.98
CA PRO A 36 -2.02 1.20 -20.29
C PRO A 36 -0.90 0.17 -20.46
N GLU A 37 -0.38 -0.01 -21.68
CA GLU A 37 0.71 -0.96 -21.92
C GLU A 37 2.00 -0.55 -21.21
N ARG A 38 2.29 0.76 -21.20
CA ARG A 38 3.42 1.30 -20.47
C ARG A 38 3.26 1.16 -18.96
N ALA A 39 2.06 1.38 -18.46
CA ALA A 39 1.75 1.20 -17.04
C ALA A 39 1.99 -0.25 -16.58
N VAL A 40 1.58 -1.22 -17.38
CA VAL A 40 1.83 -2.66 -17.11
C VAL A 40 3.33 -2.94 -17.03
N ALA A 41 4.11 -2.47 -18.00
CA ALA A 41 5.56 -2.68 -18.02
C ALA A 41 6.25 -2.00 -16.82
N MET A 42 5.86 -0.77 -16.49
CA MET A 42 6.42 -0.03 -15.36
C MET A 42 6.10 -0.70 -14.03
N ALA A 43 4.87 -1.16 -13.84
CA ALA A 43 4.47 -1.86 -12.62
C ALA A 43 5.26 -3.16 -12.43
N ALA A 44 5.42 -3.93 -13.49
CA ALA A 44 6.20 -5.17 -13.46
C ALA A 44 7.66 -4.89 -13.07
N GLU A 45 8.31 -3.92 -13.71
CA GLU A 45 9.70 -3.56 -13.44
C GLU A 45 9.90 -3.08 -12.00
N GLN A 46 9.03 -2.21 -11.51
CA GLN A 46 9.15 -1.70 -10.15
C GLN A 46 8.95 -2.78 -9.10
N MET A 47 7.94 -3.62 -9.27
CA MET A 47 7.67 -4.70 -8.31
C MET A 47 8.73 -5.79 -8.34
N ASP A 48 9.24 -6.15 -9.52
CA ASP A 48 10.36 -7.09 -9.63
C ASP A 48 11.62 -6.57 -8.90
N GLY A 49 11.88 -5.27 -8.98
CA GLY A 49 12.98 -4.63 -8.27
C GLY A 49 12.84 -4.66 -6.75
N LEU A 50 11.62 -4.59 -6.25
CA LEU A 50 11.33 -4.60 -4.81
C LEU A 50 11.32 -6.01 -4.20
N PHE A 51 11.09 -7.03 -5.01
CA PHE A 51 11.04 -8.42 -4.57
C PHE A 51 11.96 -9.31 -5.41
N PRO A 52 13.29 -9.08 -5.39
CA PRO A 52 14.23 -9.87 -6.20
C PRO A 52 14.23 -11.36 -5.82
N GLY A 53 13.92 -11.68 -4.55
CA GLY A 53 13.82 -13.06 -4.07
C GLY A 53 12.45 -13.71 -4.25
N ARG A 54 11.47 -13.01 -4.82
CA ARG A 54 10.09 -13.51 -5.01
C ARG A 54 9.45 -14.01 -3.72
N ALA A 55 9.68 -13.29 -2.63
CA ALA A 55 9.13 -13.56 -1.30
C ALA A 55 9.17 -12.30 -0.43
N PRO A 56 8.36 -12.21 0.63
CA PRO A 56 8.52 -11.16 1.64
C PRO A 56 9.95 -11.16 2.19
N SER A 57 10.43 -9.99 2.59
CA SER A 57 11.78 -9.80 3.14
C SER A 57 11.71 -9.03 4.46
N PRO A 58 12.83 -8.89 5.21
CA PRO A 58 12.82 -8.09 6.43
C PRO A 58 12.41 -6.62 6.24
N GLU A 59 12.64 -6.05 5.06
CA GLU A 59 12.25 -4.67 4.76
C GLU A 59 10.86 -4.57 4.12
N GLN A 60 10.46 -5.58 3.34
CA GLN A 60 9.17 -5.62 2.63
C GLN A 60 8.17 -6.44 3.44
N LEU A 61 7.41 -5.76 4.27
CA LEU A 61 6.47 -6.38 5.20
C LEU A 61 5.10 -6.50 4.55
N VAL A 62 4.71 -7.71 4.23
CA VAL A 62 3.45 -7.97 3.53
C VAL A 62 2.48 -8.71 4.44
N TYR A 63 1.28 -8.18 4.54
CA TYR A 63 0.21 -8.71 5.40
C TYR A 63 -1.07 -8.92 4.61
N VAL A 64 -1.84 -9.89 5.05
CA VAL A 64 -3.23 -10.06 4.71
C VAL A 64 -4.07 -9.36 5.79
N LEU A 65 -5.05 -8.58 5.37
CA LEU A 65 -6.07 -8.03 6.27
C LEU A 65 -7.19 -9.05 6.38
N GLU A 66 -7.50 -9.46 7.60
CA GLU A 66 -8.53 -10.44 7.88
C GLU A 66 -9.61 -9.89 8.81
N ALA A 67 -10.86 -10.25 8.53
CA ALA A 67 -11.99 -10.04 9.43
C ALA A 67 -12.67 -11.39 9.64
N ASP A 68 -12.82 -11.81 10.88
CA ASP A 68 -13.42 -13.11 11.25
C ASP A 68 -12.75 -14.33 10.55
N GLY A 69 -11.44 -14.25 10.35
CA GLY A 69 -10.68 -15.32 9.69
C GLY A 69 -10.77 -15.34 8.17
N GLU A 70 -11.47 -14.39 7.57
CA GLU A 70 -11.60 -14.25 6.12
C GLU A 70 -10.74 -13.09 5.61
N ARG A 71 -10.04 -13.30 4.50
CA ARG A 71 -9.28 -12.24 3.84
C ARG A 71 -10.21 -11.16 3.30
N VAL A 72 -9.99 -9.92 3.70
CA VAL A 72 -10.77 -8.76 3.24
C VAL A 72 -9.91 -7.71 2.54
N GLY A 73 -8.60 -7.87 2.53
CA GLY A 73 -7.70 -6.92 1.88
C GLY A 73 -6.24 -7.25 2.07
N ASP A 74 -5.39 -6.33 1.65
CA ASP A 74 -3.94 -6.45 1.71
C ASP A 74 -3.30 -5.20 2.32
N LEU A 75 -2.16 -5.39 2.98
CA LEU A 75 -1.30 -4.32 3.48
C LEU A 75 0.14 -4.63 3.13
N TRP A 76 0.81 -3.68 2.48
CA TRP A 76 2.23 -3.79 2.16
C TRP A 76 2.97 -2.57 2.69
N LEU A 77 3.88 -2.82 3.63
CA LEU A 77 4.70 -1.82 4.29
C LEU A 77 6.18 -2.03 3.95
N CYS A 78 6.95 -0.97 3.96
CA CYS A 78 8.39 -1.03 3.86
C CYS A 78 9.02 -0.30 5.04
N ASP A 79 9.88 -0.99 5.78
CA ASP A 79 10.65 -0.39 6.87
C ASP A 79 11.86 0.35 6.27
N ARG A 80 11.67 1.63 5.95
CA ARG A 80 12.72 2.50 5.38
C ARG A 80 13.55 3.11 6.48
N LYS A 81 14.74 2.57 6.69
CA LYS A 81 15.71 3.06 7.69
C LYS A 81 16.67 4.09 7.13
N ASP A 82 16.77 4.16 5.81
CA ASP A 82 17.60 5.08 5.04
C ASP A 82 16.78 6.26 4.52
N GLY A 83 17.46 7.32 4.09
CA GLY A 83 16.84 8.53 3.61
C GLY A 83 16.84 9.67 4.61
N PHE A 84 16.21 10.78 4.28
CA PHE A 84 16.17 11.98 5.10
C PHE A 84 15.54 11.75 6.47
N GLN A 85 14.49 10.94 6.49
CA GLN A 85 13.77 10.62 7.71
C GLN A 85 13.35 9.16 7.66
N PRO A 86 13.84 8.33 8.59
CA PRO A 86 13.35 6.96 8.71
C PRO A 86 11.84 6.95 8.87
N ALA A 87 11.17 6.04 8.18
CA ALA A 87 9.71 5.94 8.21
C ALA A 87 9.26 4.52 7.87
N LEU A 88 8.11 4.14 8.41
CA LEU A 88 7.36 3.01 7.89
C LEU A 88 6.59 3.50 6.68
N PHE A 89 6.95 3.03 5.50
CA PHE A 89 6.33 3.46 4.25
C PHE A 89 5.21 2.51 3.83
N ILE A 90 4.04 3.05 3.53
CA ILE A 90 2.91 2.29 3.02
C ILE A 90 3.00 2.25 1.49
N TYR A 91 3.33 1.09 0.95
CA TYR A 91 3.24 0.87 -0.51
C TYR A 91 1.82 0.60 -0.96
N PHE A 92 1.08 -0.14 -0.16
CA PHE A 92 -0.32 -0.45 -0.45
C PHE A 92 -1.10 -0.71 0.84
N VAL A 93 -2.31 -0.20 0.89
CA VAL A 93 -3.34 -0.55 1.86
C VAL A 93 -4.67 -0.55 1.12
N GLY A 94 -5.39 -1.65 1.16
CA GLY A 94 -6.65 -1.74 0.43
C GLY A 94 -7.59 -2.79 0.99
N ILE A 95 -8.86 -2.43 1.05
CA ILE A 95 -9.97 -3.33 1.34
C ILE A 95 -10.61 -3.72 0.01
N ASP A 96 -10.85 -5.01 -0.18
CA ASP A 96 -11.50 -5.51 -1.39
C ASP A 96 -12.90 -4.89 -1.56
N ALA A 97 -13.30 -4.68 -2.81
CA ALA A 97 -14.52 -3.93 -3.14
C ALA A 97 -15.77 -4.44 -2.41
N GLU A 98 -15.92 -5.77 -2.31
CA GLU A 98 -17.06 -6.41 -1.63
C GLU A 98 -17.08 -6.20 -0.13
N HIS A 99 -15.97 -5.80 0.46
CA HIS A 99 -15.82 -5.58 1.92
C HIS A 99 -15.79 -4.10 2.30
N ARG A 100 -15.89 -3.18 1.35
CA ARG A 100 -15.84 -1.74 1.61
C ARG A 100 -17.10 -1.19 2.27
N GLY A 101 -16.99 0.03 2.81
CA GLY A 101 -18.13 0.75 3.38
C GLY A 101 -18.46 0.39 4.83
N LYS A 102 -17.60 -0.34 5.53
CA LYS A 102 -17.79 -0.78 6.92
C LYS A 102 -16.85 -0.10 7.92
N GLY A 103 -16.08 0.91 7.49
CA GLY A 103 -15.06 1.56 8.31
C GLY A 103 -13.71 0.81 8.37
N ASP A 104 -13.55 -0.23 7.57
CA ASP A 104 -12.35 -1.08 7.61
C ASP A 104 -11.10 -0.35 7.09
N GLY A 105 -11.24 0.64 6.22
CA GLY A 105 -10.11 1.47 5.79
C GLY A 105 -9.47 2.22 6.94
N LYS A 106 -10.27 2.82 7.81
CA LYS A 106 -9.79 3.50 9.02
C LYS A 106 -9.18 2.51 10.00
N ALA A 107 -9.82 1.36 10.20
CA ALA A 107 -9.29 0.29 11.05
C ALA A 107 -7.95 -0.24 10.54
N ALA A 108 -7.79 -0.38 9.22
CA ALA A 108 -6.51 -0.75 8.61
C ALA A 108 -5.41 0.28 8.92
N MET A 109 -5.72 1.57 8.86
CA MET A 109 -4.76 2.62 9.22
C MET A 109 -4.36 2.58 10.69
N GLU A 110 -5.28 2.24 11.59
CA GLU A 110 -4.97 2.02 13.01
C GLU A 110 -4.03 0.82 13.22
N LEU A 111 -4.18 -0.24 12.43
CA LEU A 111 -3.26 -1.38 12.44
C LEU A 111 -1.85 -0.98 11.95
N VAL A 112 -1.76 -0.13 10.94
CA VAL A 112 -0.46 0.42 10.48
C VAL A 112 0.24 1.19 11.59
N GLU A 113 -0.50 2.02 12.32
CA GLU A 113 0.06 2.75 13.46
C GLU A 113 0.56 1.82 14.57
N SER A 114 -0.20 0.77 14.86
CA SER A 114 0.20 -0.24 15.84
C SER A 114 1.47 -0.96 15.42
N GLU A 115 1.58 -1.29 14.14
CA GLU A 115 2.78 -1.92 13.58
C GLU A 115 4.00 -0.99 13.64
N ALA A 116 3.82 0.29 13.33
CA ALA A 116 4.88 1.29 13.46
C ALA A 116 5.39 1.38 14.89
N ARG A 117 4.50 1.40 15.87
CA ARG A 117 4.88 1.41 17.29
C ARG A 117 5.63 0.14 17.69
N ARG A 118 5.18 -1.02 17.21
CA ARG A 118 5.85 -2.31 17.46
C ARG A 118 7.28 -2.30 16.92
N LEU A 119 7.50 -1.70 15.76
CA LEU A 119 8.80 -1.60 15.10
C LEU A 119 9.67 -0.47 15.67
N GLY A 120 9.15 0.34 16.60
CA GLY A 120 9.87 1.48 17.16
C GLY A 120 10.05 2.64 16.19
N VAL A 121 9.17 2.75 15.19
CA VAL A 121 9.19 3.82 14.20
C VAL A 121 8.15 4.86 14.58
N ASP A 122 8.54 6.13 14.57
CA ASP A 122 7.66 7.24 14.97
C ASP A 122 7.08 8.02 13.78
N ARG A 123 7.30 7.56 12.57
CA ARG A 123 6.84 8.22 11.36
C ARG A 123 6.31 7.21 10.35
N ILE A 124 5.14 7.51 9.79
CA ILE A 124 4.52 6.73 8.71
C ILE A 124 4.43 7.65 7.49
N ALA A 125 4.78 7.15 6.33
CA ALA A 125 4.75 7.91 5.09
C ALA A 125 4.08 7.09 3.98
N LEU A 126 3.49 7.79 3.02
CA LEU A 126 2.90 7.18 1.83
C LEU A 126 2.92 8.18 0.67
N ASN A 127 2.76 7.65 -0.54
CA ASN A 127 2.45 8.44 -1.72
C ASN A 127 1.03 8.09 -2.19
N VAL A 128 0.31 9.10 -2.66
CA VAL A 128 -1.03 8.93 -3.21
C VAL A 128 -1.17 9.81 -4.45
N PHE A 129 -1.81 9.31 -5.49
CA PHE A 129 -2.09 10.13 -6.67
C PHE A 129 -3.05 11.27 -6.33
N GLY A 130 -2.76 12.47 -6.85
CA GLY A 130 -3.55 13.67 -6.55
C GLY A 130 -5.03 13.55 -6.90
N ARG A 131 -5.37 12.73 -7.90
CA ARG A 131 -6.75 12.47 -8.32
C ARG A 131 -7.51 11.48 -7.42
N ASN A 132 -6.80 10.72 -6.59
CA ASN A 132 -7.42 9.76 -5.69
C ASN A 132 -7.98 10.46 -4.45
N GLU A 133 -9.08 11.18 -4.62
CA GLU A 133 -9.72 11.95 -3.56
C GLU A 133 -10.23 11.08 -2.41
N VAL A 134 -10.71 9.89 -2.69
CA VAL A 134 -11.20 8.95 -1.67
C VAL A 134 -10.09 8.59 -0.69
N ALA A 135 -8.94 8.16 -1.21
CA ALA A 135 -7.78 7.82 -0.38
C ALA A 135 -7.21 9.05 0.34
N ARG A 136 -7.07 10.18 -0.35
CA ARG A 136 -6.57 11.41 0.27
C ARG A 136 -7.45 11.88 1.43
N ASN A 137 -8.75 11.82 1.27
CA ASN A 137 -9.68 12.18 2.35
C ASN A 137 -9.57 11.22 3.54
N LEU A 138 -9.42 9.91 3.29
CA LEU A 138 -9.19 8.93 4.35
C LEU A 138 -7.91 9.28 5.13
N TYR A 139 -6.80 9.49 4.44
CA TYR A 139 -5.52 9.76 5.09
C TYR A 139 -5.54 11.05 5.90
N ARG A 140 -6.12 12.13 5.36
CA ARG A 140 -6.30 13.38 6.10
C ARG A 140 -7.15 13.17 7.35
N SER A 141 -8.21 12.38 7.25
CA SER A 141 -9.14 12.13 8.38
C SER A 141 -8.47 11.41 9.55
N VAL A 142 -7.38 10.68 9.31
CA VAL A 142 -6.60 9.97 10.32
C VAL A 142 -5.27 10.66 10.66
N GLY A 143 -5.09 11.91 10.23
CA GLY A 143 -4.00 12.76 10.67
C GLY A 143 -2.80 12.87 9.74
N TYR A 144 -2.85 12.33 8.53
CA TYR A 144 -1.78 12.50 7.55
C TYR A 144 -1.80 13.90 6.95
N GLU A 145 -0.60 14.46 6.76
CA GLU A 145 -0.40 15.78 6.16
C GLU A 145 0.33 15.65 4.82
N GLU A 146 -0.02 16.51 3.88
CA GLU A 146 0.65 16.58 2.58
C GLU A 146 1.97 17.36 2.74
N ASN A 147 3.10 16.67 2.60
CA ASN A 147 4.43 17.26 2.77
C ASN A 147 5.09 17.65 1.45
N ALA A 148 4.78 16.91 0.38
CA ALA A 148 5.32 17.16 -0.96
C ALA A 148 4.22 17.04 -1.99
N VAL A 149 4.26 17.90 -2.99
CA VAL A 149 3.32 17.88 -4.11
C VAL A 149 4.12 17.82 -5.40
N SER A 150 3.87 16.81 -6.24
CA SER A 150 4.44 16.72 -7.58
C SER A 150 3.51 17.40 -8.57
N MET A 151 4.06 18.25 -9.41
CA MET A 151 3.32 19.00 -10.41
C MET A 151 3.94 18.81 -11.78
N SER A 152 3.09 18.73 -12.81
CA SER A 152 3.55 18.63 -14.19
C SER A 152 2.62 19.41 -15.11
N LYS A 153 3.14 19.77 -16.27
CA LYS A 153 2.37 20.43 -17.33
C LYS A 153 2.71 19.81 -18.67
N ARG A 154 1.68 19.41 -19.41
CA ARG A 154 1.85 19.00 -20.80
C ARG A 154 1.90 20.24 -21.70
N LEU A 155 2.86 20.27 -22.64
CA LEU A 155 3.01 21.36 -23.62
C LEU A 155 2.27 21.07 -24.92
#